data_c851b6647c913e1c074479c32b4af418
#
_entry.id   c851b6647c913e1c074479c32b4af418
#
_cell.length_a   1.000
_cell.length_b   1.000
_cell.length_c   1.000
_cell.angle_alpha   90.00
_cell.angle_beta   90.00
_cell.angle_gamma   90.00
#
_symmetry.space_group_name_H-M   'P 1'
#
loop_
_entity.id
_entity.type
_entity.pdbx_description
1 polymer ?
#
loop_
_entity_poly.entity_id
_entity_poly.type
_entity_poly.pdbx_seq_one_letter_code
_entity_poly.pdbx_strand_id
1 'polypeptide(L)'
;LVLTIHTVEECPSLMNYLSEPYGCIIDMDEGVSDDGIVVGTGPYVATELVTDDHLNLVKNENYWDGDVNIDEITVRTISDGDTLALALQSGEINAAYGMAYASYPLFENDNFNFTSVQTSRSFYVQMNYASPVVKDDAVREAISMGIDKESFVSVLLNGYGYVATGAFPDTVE
;
A
#
# COMPACT_ATOMS: atom_id res chain seq x y z
N LEU A 1 -11.98 29.88 5.44
CA LEU A 1 -11.07 29.45 6.52
C LEU A 1 -9.64 29.42 5.99
N VAL A 2 -8.69 29.87 6.79
CA VAL A 2 -7.25 29.82 6.49
C VAL A 2 -6.55 29.11 7.62
N LEU A 3 -5.78 28.05 7.31
CA LEU A 3 -4.90 27.39 8.25
C LEU A 3 -3.48 27.92 8.03
N THR A 4 -2.84 28.40 9.11
CA THR A 4 -1.45 28.81 9.09
C THR A 4 -0.64 27.87 9.99
N ILE A 5 0.40 27.27 9.41
CA ILE A 5 1.29 26.36 10.14
C ILE A 5 2.64 27.05 10.32
N HIS A 6 3.09 27.16 11.57
CA HIS A 6 4.41 27.65 11.93
C HIS A 6 5.28 26.49 12.38
N THR A 7 6.37 26.25 11.68
CA THR A 7 7.36 25.23 12.07
C THR A 7 8.43 25.88 12.96
N VAL A 8 8.96 25.11 13.92
CA VAL A 8 10.02 25.56 14.83
C VAL A 8 11.36 25.69 14.10
N GLU A 9 11.56 24.83 13.10
CA GLU A 9 12.73 24.81 12.24
C GLU A 9 12.27 24.71 10.78
N GLU A 10 13.18 24.95 9.84
CA GLU A 10 12.91 24.78 8.41
C GLU A 10 12.52 23.31 8.11
N CYS A 11 11.37 23.11 7.48
CA CYS A 11 10.82 21.78 7.17
C CYS A 11 10.44 21.70 5.69
N PRO A 12 11.41 21.43 4.79
CA PRO A 12 11.15 21.34 3.34
C PRO A 12 10.13 20.26 2.98
N SER A 13 10.05 19.17 3.76
CA SER A 13 9.15 18.05 3.55
C SER A 13 7.77 18.21 4.20
N LEU A 14 7.41 19.41 4.71
CA LEU A 14 6.13 19.60 5.41
C LEU A 14 4.92 19.15 4.59
N MET A 15 4.89 19.46 3.30
CA MET A 15 3.77 19.06 2.41
C MET A 15 3.68 17.56 2.26
N ASN A 16 4.82 16.86 2.21
CA ASN A 16 4.86 15.40 2.14
C ASN A 16 4.30 14.78 3.44
N TYR A 17 4.67 15.32 4.60
CA TYR A 17 4.11 14.86 5.89
C TYR A 17 2.61 15.09 6.00
N LEU A 18 2.11 16.21 5.49
CA LEU A 18 0.67 16.52 5.49
C LEU A 18 -0.13 15.68 4.49
N SER A 19 0.53 15.09 3.46
CA SER A 19 -0.11 14.19 2.51
C SER A 19 -0.16 12.73 2.97
N GLU A 20 0.53 12.39 4.05
CA GLU A 20 0.45 11.07 4.67
C GLU A 20 -0.91 10.87 5.38
N PRO A 21 -1.39 9.62 5.56
CA PRO A 21 -2.65 9.33 6.23
C PRO A 21 -2.77 9.95 7.65
N TYR A 22 -1.64 10.16 8.31
CA TYR A 22 -1.60 10.81 9.65
C TYR A 22 -1.85 12.31 9.61
N GLY A 23 -1.77 12.94 8.45
CA GLY A 23 -2.08 14.35 8.23
C GLY A 23 -3.52 14.60 7.79
N CYS A 24 -4.40 13.59 7.81
CA CYS A 24 -5.78 13.73 7.38
C CYS A 24 -6.57 14.70 8.26
N ILE A 25 -7.52 15.40 7.64
CA ILE A 25 -8.44 16.29 8.34
C ILE A 25 -9.66 15.50 8.76
N ILE A 26 -9.96 15.49 10.06
CA ILE A 26 -11.11 14.82 10.64
C ILE A 26 -11.98 15.80 11.42
N ASP A 27 -13.26 15.48 11.58
CA ASP A 27 -14.17 16.23 12.43
C ASP A 27 -13.98 15.81 13.90
N MET A 28 -13.43 16.70 14.69
CA MET A 28 -13.14 16.44 16.11
C MET A 28 -14.40 16.55 16.98
N ASP A 29 -15.45 17.21 16.52
CA ASP A 29 -16.71 17.33 17.26
C ASP A 29 -17.49 16.00 17.24
N GLU A 30 -17.41 15.27 16.12
CA GLU A 30 -17.95 13.90 16.00
C GLU A 30 -17.05 12.86 16.70
N GLY A 31 -15.75 13.15 16.82
CA GLY A 31 -14.79 12.28 17.49
C GLY A 31 -14.46 11.00 16.74
N VAL A 32 -14.08 9.97 17.49
CA VAL A 32 -13.79 8.62 16.98
C VAL A 32 -14.84 7.67 17.57
N SER A 33 -15.52 6.90 16.71
CA SER A 33 -16.48 5.89 17.17
C SER A 33 -15.78 4.75 17.92
N ASP A 34 -16.56 3.93 18.63
CA ASP A 34 -16.03 2.74 19.33
C ASP A 34 -15.36 1.75 18.38
N ASP A 35 -15.78 1.71 17.11
CA ASP A 35 -15.20 0.88 16.04
C ASP A 35 -13.99 1.53 15.33
N GLY A 36 -13.58 2.72 15.75
CA GLY A 36 -12.44 3.44 15.17
C GLY A 36 -12.75 4.25 13.91
N ILE A 37 -14.03 4.46 13.59
CA ILE A 37 -14.46 5.28 12.44
C ILE A 37 -14.38 6.77 12.80
N VAL A 38 -13.91 7.56 11.87
CA VAL A 38 -13.85 9.03 11.95
C VAL A 38 -14.58 9.67 10.77
N VAL A 39 -15.12 10.86 10.98
CA VAL A 39 -15.69 11.67 9.91
C VAL A 39 -14.56 12.50 9.28
N GLY A 40 -14.30 12.27 8.01
CA GLY A 40 -13.27 12.96 7.22
C GLY A 40 -13.86 13.81 6.10
N THR A 41 -13.00 14.28 5.21
CA THR A 41 -13.36 15.13 4.05
C THR A 41 -13.35 14.38 2.72
N GLY A 42 -13.23 13.06 2.76
CA GLY A 42 -13.11 12.20 1.58
C GLY A 42 -14.42 12.01 0.80
N PRO A 43 -14.35 11.34 -0.39
CA PRO A 43 -15.51 11.06 -1.23
C PRO A 43 -16.46 10.00 -0.64
N TYR A 44 -16.01 9.27 0.36
CA TYR A 44 -16.80 8.22 1.02
C TYR A 44 -16.84 8.40 2.54
N VAL A 45 -17.94 7.97 3.13
CA VAL A 45 -18.15 7.89 4.57
C VAL A 45 -18.13 6.43 5.00
N ALA A 46 -17.32 6.10 5.99
CA ALA A 46 -17.31 4.77 6.61
C ALA A 46 -18.56 4.59 7.47
N THR A 47 -19.26 3.48 7.29
CA THR A 47 -20.48 3.16 8.03
C THR A 47 -20.31 1.97 8.95
N GLU A 48 -19.37 1.08 8.66
CA GLU A 48 -19.06 -0.10 9.46
C GLU A 48 -17.61 -0.50 9.27
N LEU A 49 -16.92 -0.83 10.34
CA LEU A 49 -15.57 -1.39 10.31
C LEU A 49 -15.53 -2.63 11.20
N VAL A 50 -15.34 -3.79 10.59
CA VAL A 50 -15.10 -5.06 11.29
C VAL A 50 -13.63 -5.44 11.05
N THR A 51 -12.84 -5.36 12.12
CA THR A 51 -11.39 -5.62 12.06
C THR A 51 -11.12 -6.99 11.46
N ASP A 52 -10.15 -7.06 10.54
CA ASP A 52 -9.72 -8.26 9.81
C ASP A 52 -10.79 -8.87 8.88
N ASP A 53 -11.94 -8.24 8.70
CA ASP A 53 -13.02 -8.73 7.85
C ASP A 53 -13.37 -7.71 6.76
N HIS A 54 -14.07 -6.62 7.09
CA HIS A 54 -14.48 -5.65 6.07
C HIS A 54 -14.66 -4.22 6.59
N LEU A 55 -14.68 -3.29 5.64
CA LEU A 55 -15.05 -1.89 5.81
C LEU A 55 -16.14 -1.54 4.80
N ASN A 56 -17.28 -1.07 5.26
CA ASN A 56 -18.36 -0.57 4.44
C ASN A 56 -18.31 0.96 4.31
N LEU A 57 -18.43 1.42 3.09
CA LEU A 57 -18.35 2.82 2.70
C LEU A 57 -19.58 3.18 1.88
N VAL A 58 -20.15 4.35 2.14
CA VAL A 58 -21.17 4.98 1.31
C VAL A 58 -20.66 6.29 0.76
N LYS A 59 -21.16 6.72 -0.40
CA LYS A 59 -20.74 7.99 -0.98
C LYS A 59 -21.04 9.16 -0.04
N ASN A 60 -20.17 10.15 -0.04
CA ASN A 60 -20.37 11.41 0.65
C ASN A 60 -21.13 12.38 -0.28
N GLU A 61 -22.43 12.59 -0.03
CA GLU A 61 -23.28 13.48 -0.81
C GLU A 61 -22.84 14.96 -0.77
N ASN A 62 -21.99 15.31 0.22
CA ASN A 62 -21.44 16.65 0.39
C ASN A 62 -19.96 16.72 0.00
N TYR A 63 -19.48 15.78 -0.81
CA TYR A 63 -18.08 15.80 -1.23
C TYR A 63 -17.75 17.07 -2.01
N TRP A 64 -16.67 17.74 -1.63
CA TRP A 64 -16.31 19.09 -2.08
C TRP A 64 -15.66 19.12 -3.47
N ASP A 65 -15.14 18.01 -3.97
CA ASP A 65 -14.35 17.92 -5.21
C ASP A 65 -15.08 17.13 -6.32
N GLY A 66 -16.38 17.33 -6.43
CA GLY A 66 -17.17 16.83 -7.53
C GLY A 66 -18.03 15.60 -7.22
N ASP A 67 -18.58 15.01 -8.28
CA ASP A 67 -19.53 13.90 -8.17
C ASP A 67 -18.82 12.56 -7.86
N VAL A 68 -19.41 11.78 -6.96
CA VAL A 68 -18.98 10.43 -6.63
C VAL A 68 -19.85 9.43 -7.40
N ASN A 69 -19.23 8.62 -8.29
CA ASN A 69 -19.94 7.76 -9.24
C ASN A 69 -20.36 6.40 -8.67
N ILE A 70 -19.76 5.95 -7.59
CA ILE A 70 -20.07 4.66 -6.94
C ILE A 70 -20.79 4.96 -5.64
N ASP A 71 -21.98 4.41 -5.46
CA ASP A 71 -22.80 4.72 -4.29
C ASP A 71 -22.29 4.01 -3.03
N GLU A 72 -21.85 2.76 -3.15
CA GLU A 72 -21.41 1.92 -2.02
C GLU A 72 -20.15 1.13 -2.38
N ILE A 73 -19.24 0.97 -1.43
CA ILE A 73 -18.03 0.16 -1.55
C ILE A 73 -17.91 -0.70 -0.29
N THR A 74 -17.73 -2.01 -0.47
CA THR A 74 -17.29 -2.90 0.59
C THR A 74 -15.84 -3.31 0.35
N VAL A 75 -14.94 -2.90 1.25
CA VAL A 75 -13.53 -3.31 1.23
C VAL A 75 -13.39 -4.56 2.09
N ARG A 76 -13.01 -5.69 1.51
CA ARG A 76 -12.84 -6.97 2.21
C ARG A 76 -11.37 -7.27 2.44
N THR A 77 -11.04 -7.79 3.61
CA THR A 77 -9.69 -8.28 3.92
C THR A 77 -9.54 -9.72 3.47
N ILE A 78 -8.72 -9.97 2.45
CA ILE A 78 -8.41 -11.31 1.97
C ILE A 78 -6.88 -11.46 2.02
N SER A 79 -6.39 -12.14 3.06
CA SER A 79 -4.95 -12.23 3.37
C SER A 79 -4.20 -13.23 2.48
N ASP A 80 -4.90 -14.24 1.98
CA ASP A 80 -4.32 -15.27 1.11
C ASP A 80 -4.37 -14.85 -0.35
N GLY A 81 -3.21 -14.82 -1.01
CA GLY A 81 -3.09 -14.30 -2.37
C GLY A 81 -3.79 -15.16 -3.43
N ASP A 82 -3.84 -16.47 -3.24
CA ASP A 82 -4.52 -17.38 -4.18
C ASP A 82 -6.04 -17.22 -4.04
N THR A 83 -6.53 -17.11 -2.80
CA THR A 83 -7.94 -16.82 -2.51
C THR A 83 -8.36 -15.47 -3.09
N LEU A 84 -7.52 -14.43 -2.96
CA LEU A 84 -7.78 -13.12 -3.57
C LEU A 84 -7.89 -13.20 -5.10
N ALA A 85 -6.98 -13.94 -5.74
CA ALA A 85 -7.00 -14.14 -7.19
C ALA A 85 -8.26 -14.90 -7.65
N LEU A 86 -8.66 -15.95 -6.94
CA LEU A 86 -9.87 -16.71 -7.23
C LEU A 86 -11.14 -15.88 -7.04
N ALA A 87 -11.22 -15.07 -5.98
CA ALA A 87 -12.36 -14.18 -5.72
C ALA A 87 -12.55 -13.16 -6.85
N LEU A 88 -11.45 -12.58 -7.37
CA LEU A 88 -11.51 -11.67 -8.51
C LEU A 88 -11.89 -12.39 -9.81
N GLN A 89 -11.32 -13.58 -10.09
CA GLN A 89 -11.65 -14.34 -11.28
C GLN A 89 -13.11 -14.83 -11.30
N SER A 90 -13.66 -15.19 -10.15
CA SER A 90 -15.05 -15.62 -10.03
C SER A 90 -16.07 -14.48 -10.09
N GLY A 91 -15.61 -13.22 -9.96
CA GLY A 91 -16.48 -12.04 -9.85
C GLY A 91 -17.10 -11.87 -8.47
N GLU A 92 -16.61 -12.58 -7.46
CA GLU A 92 -17.03 -12.37 -6.05
C GLU A 92 -16.61 -10.99 -5.56
N ILE A 93 -15.47 -10.48 -6.05
CA ILE A 93 -15.02 -9.10 -5.88
C ILE A 93 -14.82 -8.43 -7.23
N ASN A 94 -14.98 -7.11 -7.28
CA ASN A 94 -14.89 -6.33 -8.53
C ASN A 94 -13.51 -5.72 -8.76
N ALA A 95 -12.72 -5.54 -7.71
CA ALA A 95 -11.37 -5.00 -7.75
C ALA A 95 -10.50 -5.65 -6.68
N ALA A 96 -9.20 -5.77 -6.94
CA ALA A 96 -8.20 -6.25 -5.99
C ALA A 96 -6.99 -5.32 -5.97
N TYR A 97 -6.45 -5.08 -4.80
CA TYR A 97 -5.22 -4.32 -4.58
C TYR A 97 -4.18 -5.20 -3.86
N GLY A 98 -2.91 -5.05 -4.25
CA GLY A 98 -1.82 -5.77 -3.60
C GLY A 98 -1.77 -7.26 -3.92
N MET A 99 -2.24 -7.65 -5.12
CA MET A 99 -2.19 -9.03 -5.59
C MET A 99 -0.76 -9.58 -5.62
N ALA A 100 -0.60 -10.87 -5.37
CA ALA A 100 0.68 -11.55 -5.46
C ALA A 100 1.22 -11.54 -6.90
N TYR A 101 2.52 -11.29 -7.09
CA TYR A 101 3.17 -11.26 -8.41
C TYR A 101 2.98 -12.57 -9.21
N ALA A 102 2.91 -13.71 -8.52
CA ALA A 102 2.66 -15.00 -9.15
C ALA A 102 1.30 -15.09 -9.88
N SER A 103 0.32 -14.30 -9.42
CA SER A 103 -1.03 -14.29 -9.99
C SER A 103 -1.21 -13.29 -11.14
N TYR A 104 -0.26 -12.38 -11.37
CA TYR A 104 -0.37 -11.34 -12.39
C TYR A 104 -0.69 -11.86 -13.79
N PRO A 105 -0.05 -12.92 -14.29
CA PRO A 105 -0.35 -13.45 -15.63
C PRO A 105 -1.80 -13.89 -15.83
N LEU A 106 -2.55 -14.16 -14.75
CA LEU A 106 -3.96 -14.53 -14.82
C LEU A 106 -4.86 -13.34 -15.20
N PHE A 107 -4.37 -12.11 -15.01
CA PHE A 107 -5.12 -10.86 -15.17
C PHE A 107 -4.60 -9.98 -16.31
N GLU A 108 -3.49 -10.36 -16.96
CA GLU A 108 -2.93 -9.68 -18.13
C GLU A 108 -3.65 -10.11 -19.42
N ASN A 109 -4.95 -9.85 -19.47
CA ASN A 109 -5.78 -10.17 -20.61
C ASN A 109 -6.95 -9.19 -20.74
N ASP A 110 -7.68 -9.26 -21.86
CA ASP A 110 -8.74 -8.30 -22.19
C ASP A 110 -9.98 -8.35 -21.28
N ASN A 111 -10.07 -9.32 -20.37
CA ASN A 111 -11.18 -9.42 -19.43
C ASN A 111 -10.97 -8.59 -18.17
N PHE A 112 -9.75 -8.12 -17.92
CA PHE A 112 -9.39 -7.37 -16.71
C PHE A 112 -8.66 -6.08 -17.06
N ASN A 113 -8.91 -5.03 -16.29
CA ASN A 113 -8.09 -3.83 -16.29
C ASN A 113 -6.95 -4.03 -15.29
N PHE A 114 -5.80 -4.48 -15.78
CA PHE A 114 -4.63 -4.70 -14.95
C PHE A 114 -3.70 -3.49 -15.01
N THR A 115 -3.25 -3.04 -13.84
CA THR A 115 -2.27 -1.94 -13.73
C THR A 115 -1.20 -2.29 -12.71
N SER A 116 0.05 -2.15 -13.09
CA SER A 116 1.21 -2.24 -12.20
C SER A 116 2.02 -0.96 -12.29
N VAL A 117 2.35 -0.37 -11.16
CA VAL A 117 3.15 0.86 -11.08
C VAL A 117 4.36 0.64 -10.19
N GLN A 118 5.48 1.23 -10.60
CA GLN A 118 6.67 1.27 -9.75
C GLN A 118 6.41 2.16 -8.54
N THR A 119 6.88 1.70 -7.39
CA THR A 119 6.77 2.41 -6.12
C THR A 119 8.15 2.62 -5.51
N SER A 120 8.23 3.38 -4.42
CA SER A 120 9.45 3.50 -3.61
C SER A 120 9.74 2.29 -2.72
N ARG A 121 8.98 1.18 -2.88
CA ARG A 121 9.15 -0.03 -2.05
C ARG A 121 10.37 -0.83 -2.49
N SER A 122 11.27 -1.08 -1.53
CA SER A 122 12.41 -1.99 -1.69
C SER A 122 12.26 -3.20 -0.77
N PHE A 123 12.58 -4.38 -1.29
CA PHE A 123 12.69 -5.61 -0.51
C PHE A 123 14.16 -5.92 -0.30
N TYR A 124 14.57 -6.15 0.95
CA TYR A 124 15.94 -6.45 1.30
C TYR A 124 16.03 -7.41 2.48
N VAL A 125 17.17 -8.09 2.57
CA VAL A 125 17.50 -8.93 3.71
C VAL A 125 18.26 -8.09 4.72
N GLN A 126 17.66 -7.91 5.91
CA GLN A 126 18.32 -7.23 7.01
C GLN A 126 19.07 -8.26 7.88
N MET A 127 20.37 -8.03 8.09
CA MET A 127 21.21 -8.92 8.90
C MET A 127 21.39 -8.33 10.30
N ASN A 128 21.17 -9.16 11.33
CA ASN A 128 21.38 -8.75 12.73
C ASN A 128 22.88 -8.83 13.09
N TYR A 129 23.56 -7.70 13.10
CA TYR A 129 24.98 -7.58 13.44
C TYR A 129 25.35 -8.03 14.87
N ALA A 130 24.38 -8.16 15.77
CA ALA A 130 24.61 -8.73 17.11
C ALA A 130 24.77 -10.27 17.07
N SER A 131 24.35 -10.91 15.98
CA SER A 131 24.52 -12.35 15.80
C SER A 131 26.01 -12.69 15.52
N PRO A 132 26.62 -13.65 16.24
CA PRO A 132 28.01 -14.04 16.02
C PRO A 132 28.27 -14.60 14.62
N VAL A 133 27.25 -15.15 13.95
CA VAL A 133 27.34 -15.72 12.59
C VAL A 133 27.52 -14.65 11.53
N VAL A 134 26.73 -13.60 11.57
CA VAL A 134 26.72 -12.53 10.54
C VAL A 134 27.48 -11.28 10.98
N LYS A 135 28.22 -11.35 12.09
CA LYS A 135 29.08 -10.27 12.53
C LYS A 135 30.29 -10.09 11.61
N ASP A 136 30.79 -11.18 11.02
CA ASP A 136 31.90 -11.17 10.07
C ASP A 136 31.46 -10.62 8.70
N ASP A 137 32.22 -9.65 8.17
CA ASP A 137 31.94 -9.02 6.88
C ASP A 137 31.98 -10.03 5.73
N ALA A 138 32.93 -10.97 5.75
CA ALA A 138 33.06 -11.98 4.72
C ALA A 138 31.85 -12.91 4.65
N VAL A 139 31.24 -13.22 5.81
CA VAL A 139 30.00 -14.03 5.86
C VAL A 139 28.84 -13.26 5.23
N ARG A 140 28.69 -11.97 5.52
CA ARG A 140 27.62 -11.16 4.92
C ARG A 140 27.80 -11.00 3.41
N GLU A 141 29.04 -10.78 2.97
CA GLU A 141 29.38 -10.70 1.54
C GLU A 141 29.06 -12.02 0.83
N ALA A 142 29.45 -13.15 1.40
CA ALA A 142 29.13 -14.48 0.86
C ALA A 142 27.63 -14.72 0.74
N ILE A 143 26.84 -14.33 1.74
CA ILE A 143 25.36 -14.40 1.67
C ILE A 143 24.83 -13.53 0.54
N SER A 144 25.31 -12.30 0.42
CA SER A 144 24.89 -11.38 -0.65
C SER A 144 25.20 -11.89 -2.04
N MET A 145 26.39 -12.51 -2.21
CA MET A 145 26.82 -13.12 -3.48
C MET A 145 26.05 -14.41 -3.82
N GLY A 146 25.56 -15.11 -2.81
CA GLY A 146 24.77 -16.34 -2.96
C GLY A 146 23.32 -16.11 -3.39
N ILE A 147 22.84 -14.88 -3.40
CA ILE A 147 21.47 -14.52 -3.81
C ILE A 147 21.47 -14.12 -5.27
N ASP A 148 20.87 -14.94 -6.12
CA ASP A 148 20.62 -14.61 -7.54
C ASP A 148 19.43 -13.65 -7.64
N LYS A 149 19.73 -12.35 -7.62
CA LYS A 149 18.74 -11.27 -7.62
C LYS A 149 18.03 -11.16 -8.97
N GLU A 150 18.74 -11.40 -10.05
CA GLU A 150 18.21 -11.37 -11.42
C GLU A 150 17.17 -12.46 -11.63
N SER A 151 17.46 -13.69 -11.22
CA SER A 151 16.50 -14.79 -11.27
C SER A 151 15.33 -14.58 -10.31
N PHE A 152 15.56 -13.95 -9.16
CA PHE A 152 14.47 -13.58 -8.25
C PHE A 152 13.47 -12.63 -8.94
N VAL A 153 13.94 -11.58 -9.59
CA VAL A 153 13.08 -10.62 -10.31
C VAL A 153 12.40 -11.28 -11.51
N SER A 154 13.16 -12.00 -12.34
CA SER A 154 12.62 -12.53 -13.61
C SER A 154 11.66 -13.70 -13.40
N VAL A 155 11.90 -14.56 -12.41
CA VAL A 155 11.12 -15.79 -12.20
C VAL A 155 10.08 -15.62 -11.11
N LEU A 156 10.47 -15.15 -9.91
CA LEU A 156 9.55 -15.07 -8.77
C LEU A 156 8.63 -13.86 -8.83
N LEU A 157 9.12 -12.74 -9.39
CA LEU A 157 8.32 -11.54 -9.57
C LEU A 157 7.74 -11.40 -10.99
N ASN A 158 7.88 -12.43 -11.85
CA ASN A 158 7.43 -12.39 -13.26
C ASN A 158 7.94 -11.14 -14.03
N GLY A 159 9.12 -10.61 -13.67
CA GLY A 159 9.66 -9.39 -14.26
C GLY A 159 9.08 -8.08 -13.72
N TYR A 160 8.16 -8.13 -12.75
CA TYR A 160 7.61 -6.93 -12.10
C TYR A 160 8.52 -6.44 -10.99
N GLY A 161 9.55 -5.72 -11.37
CA GLY A 161 10.54 -5.16 -10.48
C GLY A 161 11.90 -5.06 -11.14
N TYR A 162 12.88 -4.63 -10.38
CA TYR A 162 14.28 -4.55 -10.81
C TYR A 162 15.22 -4.84 -9.65
N VAL A 163 16.45 -5.22 -9.98
CA VAL A 163 17.47 -5.49 -8.97
C VAL A 163 17.88 -4.18 -8.33
N ALA A 164 17.64 -4.07 -7.02
CA ALA A 164 18.01 -2.89 -6.26
C ALA A 164 19.54 -2.79 -6.12
N THR A 165 20.09 -1.60 -6.36
CA THR A 165 21.52 -1.27 -6.19
C THR A 165 21.81 -0.73 -4.78
N GLY A 166 20.79 -0.39 -4.00
CA GLY A 166 20.87 0.16 -2.67
C GLY A 166 19.56 0.00 -1.87
N ALA A 167 19.52 0.63 -0.72
CA ALA A 167 18.33 0.61 0.14
C ALA A 167 17.17 1.47 -0.40
N PHE A 168 17.49 2.44 -1.24
CA PHE A 168 16.52 3.34 -1.87
C PHE A 168 16.44 3.02 -3.36
N PRO A 169 15.24 2.87 -3.93
CA PRO A 169 15.07 2.68 -5.36
C PRO A 169 15.34 3.97 -6.13
N ASP A 170 15.67 3.84 -7.41
CA ASP A 170 15.97 4.98 -8.31
C ASP A 170 14.74 5.87 -8.57
N THR A 171 13.56 5.47 -8.10
CA THR A 171 12.31 6.26 -8.13
C THR A 171 12.23 7.31 -7.01
N VAL A 172 13.15 7.27 -6.04
CA VAL A 172 13.26 8.25 -4.95
C VAL A 172 14.37 9.23 -5.29
N GLU A 173 14.00 10.47 -5.63
CA GLU A 173 14.90 11.60 -5.83
C GLU A 173 15.27 12.31 -4.52
#